data_093166ab4ff24e814502a6d7caaa13bf
#
_entry.id   093166ab4ff24e814502a6d7caaa13bf
#
_cell.length_a   1.000
_cell.length_b   1.000
_cell.length_c   1.000
_cell.angle_alpha   90.00
_cell.angle_beta   90.00
_cell.angle_gamma   90.00
#
_symmetry.space_group_name_H-M   'P 1'
#
loop_
_entity.id
_entity.type
_entity.pdbx_description
1 polymer ?
#
loop_
_entity_poly.entity_id
_entity_poly.type
_entity_poly.pdbx_seq_one_letter_code
_entity_poly.pdbx_strand_id
1 'polypeptide(L)'
;MKVVVVLPAYNCAKSLKKTISEIPNEIVDEIVLVDDFSSDDTLKIAKECRIEHIVKHNKNLGYGANQKTCYDKALELNADIVIMLHPDYQYDPRLITSLIRKIEQGADIVLASRMMKGFEAVRNGMPLYKYYCNRILTKFQNFCFQKHLSEYHTGYRAYRKNELVSIKYHDFSNDFIFDNQIIIAAFSKGYEIQEIYCPARYDNLSSSIKLLRSTKYGFQIVYYTIKQLLKGK
;
A
#
# COMPACT_ATOMS: atom_id res chain seq x y z
N MET A 1 1.74 -21.36 4.34
CA MET A 1 0.89 -20.12 4.43
C MET A 1 0.56 -19.69 3.01
N LYS A 2 -0.71 -19.42 2.73
CA LYS A 2 -1.14 -18.95 1.40
C LYS A 2 -0.86 -17.44 1.26
N VAL A 3 -0.05 -17.08 0.26
CA VAL A 3 0.35 -15.71 -0.04
C VAL A 3 -0.42 -15.20 -1.25
N VAL A 4 -1.19 -14.12 -1.06
CA VAL A 4 -1.93 -13.48 -2.15
C VAL A 4 -1.41 -12.05 -2.34
N VAL A 5 -0.95 -11.76 -3.56
CA VAL A 5 -0.57 -10.40 -3.98
C VAL A 5 -1.78 -9.72 -4.61
N VAL A 6 -2.10 -8.52 -4.14
CA VAL A 6 -3.19 -7.72 -4.68
C VAL A 6 -2.68 -6.47 -5.37
N LEU A 7 -3.20 -6.21 -6.58
CA LEU A 7 -2.80 -5.14 -7.48
C LEU A 7 -3.99 -4.18 -7.71
N PRO A 8 -4.10 -3.06 -6.97
CA PRO A 8 -5.11 -2.04 -7.26
C PRO A 8 -4.72 -1.28 -8.53
N ALA A 9 -5.42 -1.54 -9.63
CA ALA A 9 -5.10 -1.03 -10.95
C ALA A 9 -6.02 0.13 -11.36
N TYR A 10 -5.41 1.19 -11.91
CA TYR A 10 -6.10 2.27 -12.60
C TYR A 10 -5.17 2.92 -13.62
N ASN A 11 -5.43 2.74 -14.92
CA ASN A 11 -4.62 3.28 -16.02
C ASN A 11 -3.13 2.97 -15.88
N CYS A 12 -2.78 1.68 -15.70
CA CYS A 12 -1.42 1.23 -15.47
C CYS A 12 -0.87 0.31 -16.59
N ALA A 13 -1.46 0.35 -17.79
CA ALA A 13 -1.07 -0.49 -18.91
C ALA A 13 0.45 -0.50 -19.19
N LYS A 14 1.11 0.64 -19.05
CA LYS A 14 2.55 0.80 -19.37
C LYS A 14 3.48 0.06 -18.40
N SER A 15 3.07 -0.12 -17.16
CA SER A 15 3.90 -0.67 -16.07
C SER A 15 3.48 -2.08 -15.65
N LEU A 16 2.20 -2.44 -15.85
CA LEU A 16 1.60 -3.65 -15.33
C LEU A 16 2.39 -4.93 -15.69
N LYS A 17 2.70 -5.12 -16.98
CA LYS A 17 3.42 -6.32 -17.44
C LYS A 17 4.77 -6.47 -16.74
N LYS A 18 5.50 -5.36 -16.59
CA LYS A 18 6.80 -5.35 -15.92
C LYS A 18 6.66 -5.64 -14.43
N THR A 19 5.67 -5.05 -13.76
CA THR A 19 5.40 -5.33 -12.35
C THR A 19 5.14 -6.81 -12.12
N ILE A 20 4.26 -7.42 -12.94
CA ILE A 20 3.90 -8.83 -12.81
C ILE A 20 5.09 -9.75 -13.07
N SER A 21 5.91 -9.46 -14.10
CA SER A 21 7.06 -10.31 -14.45
C SER A 21 8.16 -10.36 -13.39
N GLU A 22 8.18 -9.43 -12.45
CA GLU A 22 9.14 -9.39 -11.35
C GLU A 22 8.57 -9.91 -10.02
N ILE A 23 7.29 -10.31 -9.96
CA ILE A 23 6.71 -10.98 -8.79
C ILE A 23 7.32 -12.38 -8.68
N PRO A 24 7.88 -12.78 -7.53
CA PRO A 24 8.50 -14.09 -7.35
C PRO A 24 7.42 -15.20 -7.29
N ASN A 25 7.22 -15.90 -8.41
CA ASN A 25 6.15 -16.89 -8.56
C ASN A 25 6.31 -18.13 -7.66
N GLU A 26 7.52 -18.39 -7.15
CA GLU A 26 7.78 -19.56 -6.31
C GLU A 26 7.21 -19.45 -4.89
N ILE A 27 6.87 -18.20 -4.48
CA ILE A 27 6.42 -17.92 -3.11
C ILE A 27 5.09 -17.17 -3.06
N VAL A 28 4.51 -16.86 -4.22
CA VAL A 28 3.20 -16.22 -4.35
C VAL A 28 2.22 -17.23 -4.93
N ASP A 29 1.18 -17.56 -4.16
CA ASP A 29 0.19 -18.55 -4.57
C ASP A 29 -0.83 -17.98 -5.57
N GLU A 30 -1.25 -16.71 -5.36
CA GLU A 30 -2.27 -16.09 -6.18
C GLU A 30 -1.97 -14.59 -6.43
N ILE A 31 -2.36 -14.10 -7.59
CA ILE A 31 -2.34 -12.67 -7.92
C ILE A 31 -3.78 -12.22 -8.21
N VAL A 32 -4.22 -11.19 -7.50
CA VAL A 32 -5.52 -10.53 -7.70
C VAL A 32 -5.27 -9.16 -8.32
N LEU A 33 -5.95 -8.84 -9.40
CA LEU A 33 -5.98 -7.49 -9.95
C LEU A 33 -7.39 -6.92 -9.85
N VAL A 34 -7.52 -5.72 -9.27
CA VAL A 34 -8.79 -4.99 -9.24
C VAL A 34 -8.66 -3.73 -10.07
N ASP A 35 -9.40 -3.69 -11.19
CA ASP A 35 -9.41 -2.56 -12.10
C ASP A 35 -10.47 -1.53 -11.72
N ASP A 36 -10.06 -0.34 -11.33
CA ASP A 36 -10.93 0.76 -10.92
C ASP A 36 -11.44 1.59 -12.12
N PHE A 37 -11.97 0.88 -13.12
CA PHE A 37 -12.54 1.50 -14.33
C PHE A 37 -11.46 2.19 -15.21
N SER A 38 -10.38 1.48 -15.54
CA SER A 38 -9.36 1.95 -16.47
C SER A 38 -9.91 2.22 -17.86
N SER A 39 -9.39 3.25 -18.50
CA SER A 39 -9.70 3.64 -19.90
C SER A 39 -8.61 3.26 -20.90
N ASP A 40 -7.47 2.77 -20.41
CA ASP A 40 -6.37 2.27 -21.22
C ASP A 40 -6.39 0.73 -21.35
N ASP A 41 -5.34 0.14 -21.93
CA ASP A 41 -5.22 -1.30 -22.15
C ASP A 41 -4.93 -2.12 -20.86
N THR A 42 -5.10 -1.57 -19.65
CA THR A 42 -4.81 -2.26 -18.38
C THR A 42 -5.43 -3.64 -18.31
N LEU A 43 -6.74 -3.78 -18.57
CA LEU A 43 -7.43 -5.08 -18.52
C LEU A 43 -6.96 -6.06 -19.60
N LYS A 44 -6.64 -5.57 -20.78
CA LYS A 44 -6.11 -6.39 -21.87
C LYS A 44 -4.77 -7.00 -21.46
N ILE A 45 -3.86 -6.16 -20.95
CA ILE A 45 -2.54 -6.60 -20.50
C ILE A 45 -2.64 -7.56 -19.29
N ALA A 46 -3.58 -7.32 -18.36
CA ALA A 46 -3.81 -8.23 -17.24
C ALA A 46 -4.17 -9.65 -17.71
N LYS A 47 -5.04 -9.76 -18.73
CA LYS A 47 -5.39 -11.05 -19.36
C LYS A 47 -4.21 -11.67 -20.10
N GLU A 48 -3.43 -10.89 -20.84
CA GLU A 48 -2.23 -11.36 -21.53
C GLU A 48 -1.18 -11.89 -20.55
N CYS A 49 -1.10 -11.30 -19.35
CA CYS A 49 -0.25 -11.78 -18.25
C CYS A 49 -0.83 -13.01 -17.52
N ARG A 50 -2.00 -13.51 -17.93
CA ARG A 50 -2.68 -14.70 -17.37
C ARG A 50 -3.00 -14.56 -15.88
N ILE A 51 -3.38 -13.34 -15.43
CA ILE A 51 -3.91 -13.16 -14.08
C ILE A 51 -5.27 -13.85 -14.00
N GLU A 52 -5.43 -14.80 -13.08
CA GLU A 52 -6.67 -15.59 -12.95
C GLU A 52 -7.78 -14.79 -12.26
N HIS A 53 -7.41 -13.97 -11.26
CA HIS A 53 -8.36 -13.22 -10.45
C HIS A 53 -8.39 -11.76 -10.86
N ILE A 54 -9.26 -11.42 -11.81
CA ILE A 54 -9.49 -10.04 -12.27
C ILE A 54 -10.88 -9.59 -11.84
N VAL A 55 -10.96 -8.53 -11.05
CA VAL A 55 -12.20 -7.83 -10.68
C VAL A 55 -12.23 -6.50 -11.41
N LYS A 56 -13.37 -6.12 -11.99
CA LYS A 56 -13.56 -4.83 -12.67
C LYS A 56 -14.69 -4.07 -12.00
N HIS A 57 -14.42 -2.82 -11.61
CA HIS A 57 -15.47 -1.90 -11.19
C HIS A 57 -16.22 -1.31 -12.38
N ASN A 58 -17.53 -1.02 -12.19
CA ASN A 58 -18.37 -0.41 -13.21
C ASN A 58 -18.19 1.11 -13.34
N LYS A 59 -17.48 1.73 -12.40
CA LYS A 59 -17.08 3.14 -12.36
C LYS A 59 -15.85 3.28 -11.49
N ASN A 60 -15.12 4.40 -11.58
CA ASN A 60 -14.02 4.68 -10.66
C ASN A 60 -14.58 4.93 -9.25
N LEU A 61 -14.23 4.07 -8.31
CA LEU A 61 -14.67 4.11 -6.91
C LEU A 61 -13.66 4.82 -6.01
N GLY A 62 -12.44 5.01 -6.50
CA GLY A 62 -11.35 5.67 -5.79
C GLY A 62 -10.35 4.71 -5.16
N TYR A 63 -9.21 5.27 -4.79
CA TYR A 63 -8.02 4.56 -4.32
C TYR A 63 -8.29 3.60 -3.16
N GLY A 64 -8.93 4.09 -2.09
CA GLY A 64 -9.23 3.26 -0.92
C GLY A 64 -10.31 2.21 -1.20
N ALA A 65 -11.31 2.54 -2.04
CA ALA A 65 -12.33 1.57 -2.43
C ALA A 65 -11.73 0.42 -3.25
N ASN A 66 -10.80 0.72 -4.15
CA ASN A 66 -10.11 -0.30 -4.93
C ASN A 66 -9.31 -1.24 -4.02
N GLN A 67 -8.58 -0.72 -3.03
CA GLN A 67 -7.87 -1.54 -2.06
C GLN A 67 -8.80 -2.41 -1.21
N LYS A 68 -9.98 -1.91 -0.80
CA LYS A 68 -10.98 -2.71 -0.08
C LYS A 68 -11.39 -3.94 -0.90
N THR A 69 -11.75 -3.73 -2.16
CA THR A 69 -12.08 -4.84 -3.08
C THR A 69 -10.90 -5.82 -3.26
N CYS A 70 -9.67 -5.30 -3.31
CA CYS A 70 -8.46 -6.12 -3.33
C CYS A 70 -8.36 -7.03 -2.10
N TYR A 71 -8.54 -6.45 -0.90
CA TYR A 71 -8.45 -7.20 0.36
C TYR A 71 -9.58 -8.24 0.48
N ASP A 72 -10.81 -7.85 0.15
CA ASP A 72 -11.96 -8.75 0.17
C ASP A 72 -11.70 -9.98 -0.72
N LYS A 73 -11.20 -9.75 -1.93
CA LYS A 73 -10.91 -10.84 -2.87
C LYS A 73 -9.78 -11.75 -2.37
N ALA A 74 -8.73 -11.19 -1.77
CA ALA A 74 -7.66 -12.00 -1.16
C ALA A 74 -8.17 -12.85 0.01
N LEU A 75 -9.06 -12.29 0.85
CA LEU A 75 -9.68 -13.02 1.96
C LEU A 75 -10.64 -14.12 1.49
N GLU A 76 -11.41 -13.89 0.42
CA GLU A 76 -12.22 -14.92 -0.24
C GLU A 76 -11.37 -16.10 -0.75
N LEU A 77 -10.14 -15.82 -1.20
CA LEU A 77 -9.17 -16.83 -1.63
C LEU A 77 -8.46 -17.52 -0.45
N ASN A 78 -8.87 -17.24 0.78
CA ASN A 78 -8.27 -17.76 2.01
C ASN A 78 -6.77 -17.42 2.17
N ALA A 79 -6.36 -16.20 1.80
CA ALA A 79 -5.00 -15.72 2.03
C ALA A 79 -4.64 -15.80 3.52
N ASP A 80 -3.44 -16.28 3.85
CA ASP A 80 -2.82 -16.15 5.17
C ASP A 80 -2.03 -14.85 5.28
N ILE A 81 -1.42 -14.44 4.15
CA ILE A 81 -0.69 -13.19 3.99
C ILE A 81 -1.23 -12.46 2.77
N VAL A 82 -1.63 -11.19 2.95
CA VAL A 82 -2.06 -10.31 1.87
C VAL A 82 -0.99 -9.27 1.61
N ILE A 83 -0.50 -9.19 0.37
CA ILE A 83 0.52 -8.23 -0.03
C ILE A 83 -0.09 -7.22 -1.01
N MET A 84 -0.19 -5.96 -0.59
CA MET A 84 -0.60 -4.83 -1.41
C MET A 84 0.61 -4.32 -2.20
N LEU A 85 0.56 -4.41 -3.51
CA LEU A 85 1.59 -3.91 -4.43
C LEU A 85 0.93 -3.05 -5.52
N HIS A 86 1.36 -1.81 -5.68
CA HIS A 86 0.87 -0.97 -6.77
C HIS A 86 1.50 -1.35 -8.11
N PRO A 87 0.69 -1.51 -9.19
CA PRO A 87 1.20 -1.96 -10.49
C PRO A 87 1.82 -0.83 -11.34
N ASP A 88 2.11 0.34 -10.76
CA ASP A 88 2.76 1.49 -11.41
C ASP A 88 4.30 1.41 -11.41
N TYR A 89 4.85 0.27 -10.95
CA TYR A 89 6.29 -0.02 -10.88
C TYR A 89 7.11 0.94 -10.00
N GLN A 90 6.46 1.72 -9.15
CA GLN A 90 7.15 2.59 -8.18
C GLN A 90 7.91 1.78 -7.12
N TYR A 91 7.46 0.57 -6.84
CA TYR A 91 8.02 -0.37 -5.86
C TYR A 91 8.65 -1.57 -6.55
N ASP A 92 9.68 -2.15 -5.92
CA ASP A 92 10.34 -3.35 -6.42
C ASP A 92 9.55 -4.62 -6.01
N PRO A 93 8.91 -5.34 -6.96
CA PRO A 93 8.12 -6.53 -6.64
C PRO A 93 8.94 -7.65 -5.97
N ARG A 94 10.24 -7.72 -6.21
CA ARG A 94 11.14 -8.74 -5.64
C ARG A 94 11.26 -8.65 -4.11
N LEU A 95 10.86 -7.51 -3.51
CA LEU A 95 10.84 -7.34 -2.06
C LEU A 95 9.72 -8.12 -1.36
N ILE A 96 8.80 -8.75 -2.11
CA ILE A 96 7.76 -9.64 -1.57
C ILE A 96 8.38 -10.69 -0.63
N THR A 97 9.49 -11.30 -1.03
CA THR A 97 10.22 -12.27 -0.20
C THR A 97 10.62 -11.70 1.17
N SER A 98 11.09 -10.45 1.18
CA SER A 98 11.48 -9.79 2.43
C SER A 98 10.28 -9.41 3.30
N LEU A 99 9.16 -9.04 2.70
CA LEU A 99 7.90 -8.76 3.42
C LEU A 99 7.38 -10.03 4.09
N ILE A 100 7.31 -11.14 3.35
CA ILE A 100 6.87 -12.45 3.88
C ILE A 100 7.76 -12.88 5.05
N ARG A 101 9.08 -12.81 4.88
CA ARG A 101 10.03 -13.19 5.96
C ARG A 101 9.78 -12.39 7.24
N LYS A 102 9.47 -11.09 7.15
CA LYS A 102 9.16 -10.27 8.33
C LYS A 102 7.84 -10.69 8.99
N ILE A 103 6.82 -11.03 8.20
CA ILE A 103 5.57 -11.61 8.71
C ILE A 103 5.85 -12.93 9.44
N GLU A 104 6.66 -13.83 8.86
CA GLU A 104 7.04 -15.10 9.47
C GLU A 104 7.81 -14.93 10.79
N GLN A 105 8.61 -13.88 10.89
CA GLN A 105 9.35 -13.49 12.10
C GLN A 105 8.48 -12.89 13.21
N GLY A 106 7.16 -12.74 12.99
CA GLY A 106 6.22 -12.31 14.01
C GLY A 106 5.59 -10.93 13.78
N ALA A 107 5.99 -10.18 12.76
CA ALA A 107 5.33 -8.91 12.46
C ALA A 107 3.86 -9.13 12.05
N ASP A 108 2.97 -8.25 12.51
CA ASP A 108 1.55 -8.25 12.14
C ASP A 108 1.34 -7.57 10.80
N ILE A 109 2.07 -6.47 10.59
CA ILE A 109 2.05 -5.66 9.36
C ILE A 109 3.49 -5.31 9.01
N VAL A 110 3.82 -5.32 7.72
CA VAL A 110 5.14 -4.88 7.24
C VAL A 110 4.97 -3.79 6.18
N LEU A 111 5.71 -2.71 6.32
CA LEU A 111 5.74 -1.60 5.38
C LEU A 111 7.05 -1.61 4.58
N ALA A 112 6.97 -1.47 3.27
CA ALA A 112 8.15 -1.26 2.43
C ALA A 112 8.44 0.25 2.33
N SER A 113 9.29 0.74 3.23
CA SER A 113 9.56 2.18 3.39
C SER A 113 10.62 2.68 2.42
N ARG A 114 10.30 3.78 1.75
CA ARG A 114 11.23 4.52 0.87
C ARG A 114 12.13 5.47 1.66
N MET A 115 11.79 5.72 2.92
CA MET A 115 12.40 6.78 3.75
C MET A 115 13.44 6.26 4.75
N MET A 116 13.66 4.94 4.85
CA MET A 116 14.61 4.34 5.79
C MET A 116 16.05 4.82 5.58
N LYS A 117 16.46 5.02 4.32
CA LYS A 117 17.80 5.54 3.98
C LYS A 117 17.82 7.05 3.74
N GLY A 118 16.89 7.77 4.36
CA GLY A 118 16.87 9.23 4.38
C GLY A 118 16.84 9.84 2.98
N PHE A 119 17.84 10.67 2.65
CA PHE A 119 17.87 11.45 1.42
C PHE A 119 18.06 10.61 0.13
N GLU A 120 18.31 9.32 0.25
CA GLU A 120 18.39 8.41 -0.92
C GLU A 120 17.07 8.41 -1.73
N ALA A 121 15.92 8.56 -1.07
CA ALA A 121 14.64 8.69 -1.77
C ALA A 121 14.63 9.87 -2.77
N VAL A 122 15.25 10.99 -2.40
CA VAL A 122 15.38 12.17 -3.29
C VAL A 122 16.36 11.88 -4.44
N ARG A 123 17.49 11.22 -4.16
CA ARG A 123 18.43 10.80 -5.21
C ARG A 123 17.78 9.86 -6.22
N ASN A 124 16.82 9.08 -5.79
CA ASN A 124 16.02 8.18 -6.63
C ASN A 124 14.79 8.87 -7.27
N GLY A 125 14.75 10.21 -7.27
CA GLY A 125 13.76 11.01 -8.01
C GLY A 125 12.56 11.50 -7.19
N MET A 126 12.48 11.25 -5.87
CA MET A 126 11.40 11.80 -5.06
C MET A 126 11.50 13.34 -5.04
N PRO A 127 10.44 14.08 -5.38
CA PRO A 127 10.44 15.55 -5.27
C PRO A 127 10.73 16.03 -3.85
N LEU A 128 11.57 17.05 -3.70
CA LEU A 128 12.00 17.59 -2.39
C LEU A 128 10.82 17.93 -1.47
N TYR A 129 9.78 18.58 -2.00
CA TYR A 129 8.61 18.94 -1.19
C TYR A 129 7.89 17.69 -0.64
N LYS A 130 7.80 16.60 -1.42
CA LYS A 130 7.22 15.33 -0.95
C LYS A 130 8.06 14.72 0.15
N TYR A 131 9.38 14.74 -0.02
CA TYR A 131 10.32 14.25 1.00
C TYR A 131 10.11 14.97 2.34
N TYR A 132 10.16 16.30 2.33
CA TYR A 132 10.03 17.06 3.57
C TYR A 132 8.64 16.94 4.19
N CYS A 133 7.57 17.02 3.40
CA CYS A 133 6.20 16.82 3.89
C CYS A 133 6.03 15.43 4.53
N ASN A 134 6.51 14.36 3.85
CA ASN A 134 6.49 13.01 4.40
C ASN A 134 7.23 12.93 5.75
N ARG A 135 8.44 13.49 5.84
CA ARG A 135 9.25 13.49 7.08
C ARG A 135 8.55 14.23 8.22
N ILE A 136 7.95 15.38 7.96
CA ILE A 136 7.24 16.18 8.95
C ILE A 136 6.02 15.41 9.47
N LEU A 137 5.18 14.88 8.59
CA LEU A 137 3.99 14.13 8.95
C LEU A 137 4.35 12.83 9.70
N THR A 138 5.38 12.12 9.24
CA THR A 138 5.90 10.92 9.92
C THR A 138 6.38 11.25 11.34
N LYS A 139 7.17 12.31 11.52
CA LYS A 139 7.63 12.74 12.85
C LYS A 139 6.45 13.11 13.77
N PHE A 140 5.47 13.83 13.24
CA PHE A 140 4.25 14.17 13.97
C PHE A 140 3.51 12.91 14.43
N GLN A 141 3.25 11.95 13.54
CA GLN A 141 2.56 10.70 13.90
C GLN A 141 3.38 9.84 14.86
N ASN A 142 4.70 9.73 14.68
CA ASN A 142 5.59 9.05 15.63
C ASN A 142 5.50 9.64 17.03
N PHE A 143 5.51 10.96 17.14
CA PHE A 143 5.33 11.66 18.44
C PHE A 143 3.95 11.33 19.05
N CYS A 144 2.90 11.41 18.26
CA CYS A 144 1.53 11.19 18.71
C CYS A 144 1.27 9.73 19.17
N PHE A 145 1.81 8.76 18.47
CA PHE A 145 1.59 7.32 18.74
C PHE A 145 2.73 6.66 19.51
N GLN A 146 3.78 7.42 19.89
CA GLN A 146 4.97 6.88 20.56
C GLN A 146 5.60 5.73 19.76
N LYS A 147 5.74 5.93 18.44
CA LYS A 147 6.29 4.96 17.48
C LYS A 147 7.53 5.52 16.77
N HIS A 148 8.24 4.66 16.05
CA HIS A 148 9.52 5.01 15.41
C HIS A 148 9.57 4.57 13.94
N LEU A 149 8.45 4.65 13.21
CA LEU A 149 8.44 4.33 11.79
C LEU A 149 9.20 5.38 10.98
N SER A 150 9.84 4.95 9.92
CA SER A 150 10.52 5.84 8.97
C SER A 150 9.56 6.44 7.95
N GLU A 151 8.42 5.77 7.67
CA GLU A 151 7.38 6.21 6.75
C GLU A 151 6.00 5.63 7.10
N TYR A 152 4.94 6.47 7.07
CA TYR A 152 3.54 6.05 7.19
C TYR A 152 2.80 5.99 5.84
N HIS A 153 3.41 6.53 4.77
CA HIS A 153 2.72 6.89 3.53
C HIS A 153 3.08 5.99 2.34
N THR A 154 3.77 4.88 2.61
CA THR A 154 4.01 3.87 1.56
C THR A 154 2.74 3.07 1.29
N GLY A 155 2.49 2.75 0.01
CA GLY A 155 1.40 1.85 -0.40
C GLY A 155 1.82 0.38 -0.52
N TYR A 156 3.12 0.06 -0.41
CA TYR A 156 3.59 -1.32 -0.49
C TYR A 156 3.66 -1.95 0.89
N ARG A 157 2.80 -2.94 1.15
CA ARG A 157 2.52 -3.46 2.48
C ARG A 157 2.23 -4.94 2.46
N ALA A 158 2.54 -5.62 3.57
CA ALA A 158 2.08 -6.98 3.84
C ALA A 158 1.28 -7.00 5.14
N TYR A 159 0.26 -7.83 5.18
CA TYR A 159 -0.63 -8.01 6.31
C TYR A 159 -0.83 -9.49 6.61
N ARG A 160 -0.86 -9.86 7.89
CA ARG A 160 -1.47 -11.13 8.29
C ARG A 160 -2.98 -11.06 8.14
N LYS A 161 -3.61 -12.17 7.79
CA LYS A 161 -5.05 -12.28 7.60
C LYS A 161 -5.86 -11.77 8.79
N ASN A 162 -5.56 -12.27 9.98
CA ASN A 162 -6.36 -12.00 11.17
C ASN A 162 -6.32 -10.51 11.53
N GLU A 163 -5.17 -9.88 11.42
CA GLU A 163 -4.93 -8.47 11.69
C GLU A 163 -5.67 -7.60 10.68
N LEU A 164 -5.58 -7.94 9.39
CA LEU A 164 -6.30 -7.22 8.34
C LEU A 164 -7.83 -7.28 8.55
N VAL A 165 -8.38 -8.46 8.82
CA VAL A 165 -9.81 -8.64 9.11
C VAL A 165 -10.25 -7.83 10.33
N SER A 166 -9.44 -7.84 11.39
CA SER A 166 -9.79 -7.17 12.64
C SER A 166 -9.84 -5.64 12.51
N ILE A 167 -9.08 -5.04 11.57
CA ILE A 167 -9.00 -3.59 11.35
C ILE A 167 -10.35 -2.99 10.89
N LYS A 168 -11.29 -3.79 10.36
CA LYS A 168 -12.61 -3.32 9.87
C LYS A 168 -12.48 -2.19 8.84
N TYR A 169 -11.59 -2.36 7.88
CA TYR A 169 -11.19 -1.34 6.90
C TYR A 169 -12.34 -0.82 6.00
N HIS A 170 -13.48 -1.51 5.96
CA HIS A 170 -14.66 -1.07 5.19
C HIS A 170 -15.20 0.29 5.64
N ASP A 171 -15.06 0.63 6.93
CA ASP A 171 -15.52 1.90 7.49
C ASP A 171 -14.61 3.09 7.13
N PHE A 172 -13.47 2.85 6.48
CA PHE A 172 -12.49 3.87 6.15
C PHE A 172 -12.81 4.58 4.83
N SER A 173 -12.11 5.67 4.58
CA SER A 173 -12.26 6.48 3.38
C SER A 173 -12.02 5.69 2.09
N ASN A 174 -12.68 6.08 1.01
CA ASN A 174 -12.39 5.58 -0.32
C ASN A 174 -11.27 6.37 -1.05
N ASP A 175 -10.69 7.39 -0.41
CA ASP A 175 -9.61 8.25 -0.93
C ASP A 175 -8.23 7.82 -0.36
N PHE A 176 -7.17 8.51 -0.72
CA PHE A 176 -5.76 8.22 -0.35
C PHE A 176 -5.49 8.13 1.16
N ILE A 177 -6.30 8.77 2.00
CA ILE A 177 -6.16 8.69 3.46
C ILE A 177 -6.40 7.27 4.01
N PHE A 178 -7.01 6.38 3.24
CA PHE A 178 -7.30 4.99 3.59
C PHE A 178 -6.06 4.28 4.17
N ASP A 179 -4.94 4.40 3.50
CA ASP A 179 -3.67 3.79 3.93
C ASP A 179 -3.23 4.23 5.33
N ASN A 180 -3.39 5.51 5.62
CA ASN A 180 -3.03 6.05 6.92
C ASN A 180 -4.03 5.63 8.00
N GLN A 181 -5.33 5.53 7.66
CA GLN A 181 -6.36 5.05 8.59
C GLN A 181 -6.09 3.59 9.01
N ILE A 182 -5.63 2.72 8.10
CA ILE A 182 -5.23 1.35 8.44
C ILE A 182 -4.10 1.36 9.49
N ILE A 183 -3.04 2.16 9.31
CA ILE A 183 -1.92 2.23 10.25
C ILE A 183 -2.38 2.76 11.61
N ILE A 184 -3.21 3.80 11.64
CA ILE A 184 -3.77 4.34 12.88
C ILE A 184 -4.58 3.27 13.62
N ALA A 185 -5.43 2.52 12.90
CA ALA A 185 -6.23 1.45 13.48
C ALA A 185 -5.37 0.28 13.99
N ALA A 186 -4.31 -0.07 13.27
CA ALA A 186 -3.36 -1.09 13.70
C ALA A 186 -2.68 -0.73 15.03
N PHE A 187 -2.24 0.52 15.18
CA PHE A 187 -1.67 0.99 16.46
C PHE A 187 -2.69 0.95 17.61
N SER A 188 -3.94 1.30 17.34
CA SER A 188 -5.01 1.24 18.35
C SER A 188 -5.29 -0.18 18.83
N LYS A 189 -4.91 -1.18 18.04
CA LYS A 189 -5.05 -2.61 18.39
C LYS A 189 -3.77 -3.21 18.98
N GLY A 190 -2.70 -2.40 19.09
CA GLY A 190 -1.41 -2.85 19.62
C GLY A 190 -0.60 -3.69 18.64
N TYR A 191 -0.91 -3.67 17.34
CA TYR A 191 -0.19 -4.47 16.37
C TYR A 191 1.25 -4.03 16.17
N GLU A 192 2.12 -5.02 15.96
CA GLU A 192 3.52 -4.80 15.63
C GLU A 192 3.69 -4.51 14.14
N ILE A 193 4.12 -3.27 13.84
CA ILE A 193 4.43 -2.83 12.49
C ILE A 193 5.94 -2.79 12.32
N GLN A 194 6.46 -3.59 11.40
CA GLN A 194 7.87 -3.57 11.01
C GLN A 194 8.07 -2.92 9.65
N GLU A 195 9.30 -2.54 9.35
CA GLU A 195 9.65 -1.93 8.08
C GLU A 195 10.76 -2.71 7.38
N ILE A 196 10.72 -2.71 6.05
CA ILE A 196 11.85 -3.06 5.19
C ILE A 196 12.21 -1.87 4.32
N TYR A 197 13.47 -1.75 3.93
CA TYR A 197 13.87 -0.73 2.97
C TYR A 197 13.35 -1.07 1.57
N CYS A 198 12.76 -0.07 0.90
CA CYS A 198 12.36 -0.13 -0.49
C CYS A 198 12.96 1.06 -1.26
N PRO A 199 13.84 0.84 -2.26
CA PRO A 199 14.29 1.92 -3.11
C PRO A 199 13.09 2.47 -3.89
N ALA A 200 12.82 3.76 -3.74
CA ALA A 200 11.78 4.44 -4.50
C ALA A 200 12.21 4.58 -5.97
N ARG A 201 11.29 4.33 -6.90
CA ARG A 201 11.47 4.62 -8.31
C ARG A 201 10.49 5.72 -8.70
N TYR A 202 11.01 6.86 -9.15
CA TYR A 202 10.21 7.97 -9.65
C TYR A 202 10.60 8.21 -11.12
N ASP A 203 10.04 7.39 -11.98
CA ASP A 203 10.20 7.49 -13.43
C ASP A 203 8.87 7.87 -14.10
N ASN A 204 8.87 7.90 -15.45
CA ASN A 204 7.70 8.24 -16.24
C ASN A 204 6.54 7.21 -16.13
N LEU A 205 6.78 6.07 -15.48
CA LEU A 205 5.77 5.02 -15.26
C LEU A 205 5.05 5.19 -13.91
N SER A 206 5.72 5.85 -12.94
CA SER A 206 5.20 5.99 -11.58
C SER A 206 4.06 7.01 -11.50
N SER A 207 2.97 6.64 -10.83
CA SER A 207 1.88 7.55 -10.52
C SER A 207 2.21 8.40 -9.28
N SER A 208 1.72 9.63 -9.23
CA SER A 208 1.89 10.45 -8.05
C SER A 208 0.72 11.39 -7.80
N ILE A 209 0.37 11.56 -6.53
CA ILE A 209 -0.68 12.49 -6.10
C ILE A 209 -0.30 13.91 -6.50
N LYS A 210 -1.23 14.65 -7.13
CA LYS A 210 -1.05 16.08 -7.49
C LYS A 210 -0.94 16.95 -6.23
N LEU A 211 -0.24 18.08 -6.32
CA LEU A 211 0.07 18.97 -5.18
C LEU A 211 -1.16 19.33 -4.33
N LEU A 212 -2.26 19.76 -4.94
CA LEU A 212 -3.51 20.11 -4.25
C LEU A 212 -4.11 18.93 -3.46
N ARG A 213 -4.06 17.72 -4.03
CA ARG A 213 -4.51 16.52 -3.33
C ARG A 213 -3.55 16.13 -2.19
N SER A 214 -2.24 16.37 -2.36
CA SER A 214 -1.25 16.15 -1.30
C SER A 214 -1.49 17.04 -0.09
N THR A 215 -1.90 18.30 -0.29
CA THR A 215 -2.24 19.23 0.80
C THR A 215 -3.48 18.74 1.58
N LYS A 216 -4.56 18.38 0.87
CA LYS A 216 -5.75 17.78 1.49
C LYS A 216 -5.39 16.53 2.30
N TYR A 217 -4.57 15.65 1.73
CA TYR A 217 -4.09 14.45 2.38
C TYR A 217 -3.33 14.75 3.67
N GLY A 218 -2.43 15.75 3.67
CA GLY A 218 -1.72 16.18 4.88
C GLY A 218 -2.66 16.64 6.00
N PHE A 219 -3.67 17.47 5.69
CA PHE A 219 -4.68 17.86 6.68
C PHE A 219 -5.49 16.69 7.21
N GLN A 220 -5.85 15.75 6.36
CA GLN A 220 -6.57 14.54 6.77
C GLN A 220 -5.72 13.69 7.74
N ILE A 221 -4.41 13.54 7.50
CA ILE A 221 -3.50 12.84 8.42
C ILE A 221 -3.55 13.47 9.81
N VAL A 222 -3.38 14.79 9.89
CA VAL A 222 -3.44 15.51 11.17
C VAL A 222 -4.79 15.29 11.86
N TYR A 223 -5.88 15.47 11.12
CA TYR A 223 -7.23 15.28 11.65
C TYR A 223 -7.46 13.86 12.21
N TYR A 224 -7.15 12.81 11.43
CA TYR A 224 -7.38 11.42 11.88
C TYR A 224 -6.44 11.02 13.01
N THR A 225 -5.21 11.53 13.03
CA THR A 225 -4.27 11.31 14.14
C THR A 225 -4.81 11.90 15.44
N ILE A 226 -5.23 13.17 15.43
CA ILE A 226 -5.80 13.84 16.61
C ILE A 226 -7.10 13.15 17.05
N LYS A 227 -7.99 12.85 16.10
CA LYS A 227 -9.26 12.16 16.37
C LYS A 227 -9.03 10.82 17.09
N GLN A 228 -7.99 10.07 16.71
CA GLN A 228 -7.67 8.80 17.36
C GLN A 228 -7.15 8.99 18.78
N LEU A 229 -6.29 9.97 19.02
CA LEU A 229 -5.78 10.29 20.37
C LEU A 229 -6.90 10.69 21.34
N LEU A 230 -7.94 11.39 20.83
CA LEU A 230 -9.10 11.77 21.64
C LEU A 230 -10.03 10.60 21.96
N LYS A 231 -10.05 9.55 21.12
CA LYS A 231 -10.84 8.33 21.38
C LYS A 231 -10.17 7.36 22.35
N GLY A 232 -8.86 7.42 22.47
CA GLY A 232 -8.08 6.54 23.35
C GLY A 232 -7.95 7.04 24.79
N LYS A 233 -8.56 8.21 25.09
CA LYS A 233 -8.79 8.72 26.44
C LYS A 233 -10.21 8.43 26.88
#